data_89b5b1ad5f51f17e794c84917b3ca442
#
_entry.id   89b5b1ad5f51f17e794c84917b3ca442
#
_cell.length_a   1.000
_cell.length_b   1.000
_cell.length_c   1.000
_cell.angle_alpha   90.00
_cell.angle_beta   90.00
_cell.angle_gamma   90.00
#
_symmetry.space_group_name_H-M   'P 1'
#
loop_
_entity.id
_entity.type
_entity.pdbx_description
1 polymer ?
#
loop_
_entity_poly.entity_id
_entity_poly.type
_entity_poly.pdbx_seq_one_letter_code
_entity_poly.pdbx_strand_id
1 'polypeptide(L)'
;MKRQTEPTPQKFKLYQFADWFIPDSIKSSASTDNHLQLENNYERAVIVVVIFLISYASIIASHLYYYSFVTPDNTNFVTMSFGLSVTGYTTAILISKLLNSSIIFLGNAYCFATFLSLLGTILITGLSWGSPHLPTVLFIPALAFLICGQRSGVAWSLI
;
A
#
# COMPACT_ATOMS: atom_id res chain seq x y z
N MET A 1 43.87 -2.84 20.30
CA MET A 1 42.46 -3.02 20.58
C MET A 1 41.73 -3.32 19.26
N LYS A 2 41.37 -4.58 18.98
CA LYS A 2 40.58 -4.95 17.79
C LYS A 2 39.13 -4.60 18.10
N ARG A 3 38.54 -3.64 17.33
CA ARG A 3 37.11 -3.43 17.35
C ARG A 3 36.46 -4.73 16.89
N GLN A 4 35.70 -5.37 17.77
CA GLN A 4 34.78 -6.43 17.39
C GLN A 4 33.74 -5.78 16.48
N THR A 5 33.73 -6.18 15.20
CA THR A 5 32.64 -5.87 14.29
C THR A 5 31.42 -6.62 14.80
N GLU A 6 30.46 -5.88 15.35
CA GLU A 6 29.15 -6.44 15.69
C GLU A 6 28.56 -7.10 14.44
N PRO A 7 28.00 -8.32 14.58
CA PRO A 7 27.36 -8.98 13.45
C PRO A 7 26.19 -8.12 12.97
N THR A 8 26.25 -7.71 11.71
CA THR A 8 25.15 -6.99 11.04
C THR A 8 23.87 -7.80 11.23
N PRO A 9 22.81 -7.23 11.84
CA PRO A 9 21.56 -7.96 12.03
C PRO A 9 21.09 -8.50 10.67
N GLN A 10 20.80 -9.80 10.62
CA GLN A 10 20.24 -10.43 9.43
C GLN A 10 18.95 -9.66 9.05
N LYS A 11 19.04 -8.81 8.03
CA LYS A 11 17.87 -8.09 7.51
C LYS A 11 16.83 -9.15 7.16
N PHE A 12 15.68 -9.07 7.80
CA PHE A 12 14.57 -9.99 7.61
C PHE A 12 14.31 -10.17 6.10
N LYS A 13 14.10 -11.40 5.64
CA LYS A 13 13.84 -11.72 4.22
C LYS A 13 12.71 -10.87 3.61
N LEU A 14 11.74 -10.48 4.44
CA LEU A 14 10.64 -9.59 4.06
C LEU A 14 11.14 -8.19 3.64
N TYR A 15 12.16 -7.65 4.33
CA TYR A 15 12.75 -6.35 3.98
C TYR A 15 13.46 -6.42 2.63
N GLN A 16 14.17 -7.51 2.34
CA GLN A 16 14.84 -7.71 1.05
C GLN A 16 13.83 -7.82 -0.09
N PHE A 17 12.68 -8.48 0.17
CA PHE A 17 11.60 -8.57 -0.80
C PHE A 17 10.92 -7.22 -1.03
N ALA A 18 10.62 -6.47 0.03
CA ALA A 18 10.03 -5.13 -0.06
C ALA A 18 10.98 -4.15 -0.80
N ASP A 19 12.29 -4.28 -0.59
CA ASP A 19 13.30 -3.43 -1.23
C ASP A 19 13.23 -3.47 -2.76
N TRP A 20 12.86 -4.61 -3.35
CA TRP A 20 12.70 -4.73 -4.79
C TRP A 20 11.62 -3.79 -5.35
N PHE A 21 10.58 -3.48 -4.57
CA PHE A 21 9.46 -2.63 -4.99
C PHE A 21 9.73 -1.13 -4.72
N ILE A 22 10.75 -0.79 -3.93
CA ILE A 22 11.06 0.61 -3.62
C ILE A 22 11.72 1.27 -4.83
N PRO A 23 11.28 2.48 -5.24
CA PRO A 23 11.90 3.27 -6.28
C PRO A 23 13.37 3.58 -5.99
N ASP A 24 14.21 3.56 -7.04
CA ASP A 24 15.65 3.78 -6.89
C ASP A 24 15.98 5.23 -6.45
N SER A 25 15.10 6.21 -6.76
CA SER A 25 15.21 7.57 -6.26
C SER A 25 15.21 7.66 -4.73
N ILE A 26 14.41 6.82 -4.07
CA ILE A 26 14.34 6.77 -2.60
C ILE A 26 15.60 6.10 -2.04
N LYS A 27 16.12 5.08 -2.73
CA LYS A 27 17.34 4.36 -2.33
C LYS A 27 18.58 5.23 -2.52
N SER A 28 18.71 5.91 -3.65
CA SER A 28 19.88 6.74 -3.99
C SER A 28 19.97 7.99 -3.12
N SER A 29 18.84 8.55 -2.74
CA SER A 29 18.80 9.67 -1.80
C SER A 29 19.38 9.31 -0.43
N ALA A 30 19.41 8.05 -0.03
CA ALA A 30 20.00 7.60 1.23
C ALA A 30 21.55 7.71 1.29
N SER A 31 22.20 8.04 0.17
CA SER A 31 23.68 8.15 0.09
C SER A 31 24.26 9.56 0.22
N THR A 32 23.44 10.61 0.33
CA THR A 32 23.85 12.01 0.35
C THR A 32 23.76 12.61 1.77
N ASP A 33 24.59 13.58 2.11
CA ASP A 33 24.95 14.12 3.44
C ASP A 33 23.85 14.45 4.49
N ASN A 34 22.60 14.19 4.25
CA ASN A 34 21.50 14.37 5.20
C ASN A 34 20.99 13.01 5.73
N HIS A 35 21.88 12.22 6.31
CA HIS A 35 21.62 10.83 6.73
C HIS A 35 20.31 10.61 7.52
N LEU A 36 19.97 11.49 8.46
CA LEU A 36 18.81 11.26 9.35
C LEU A 36 17.45 11.37 8.65
N GLN A 37 17.31 12.31 7.70
CA GLN A 37 16.02 12.55 7.02
C GLN A 37 15.77 11.51 5.92
N LEU A 38 16.81 10.99 5.34
CA LEU A 38 16.81 10.04 4.23
C LEU A 38 16.63 8.61 4.70
N GLU A 39 17.27 8.24 5.80
CA GLU A 39 17.05 6.96 6.47
C GLU A 39 15.58 6.83 6.87
N ASN A 40 14.97 7.90 7.39
CA ASN A 40 13.55 7.96 7.71
C ASN A 40 12.64 7.78 6.46
N ASN A 41 13.00 8.34 5.31
CA ASN A 41 12.22 8.18 4.09
C ASN A 41 12.30 6.76 3.51
N TYR A 42 13.46 6.13 3.57
CA TYR A 42 13.62 4.74 3.16
C TYR A 42 12.83 3.78 4.07
N GLU A 43 12.94 3.94 5.37
CA GLU A 43 12.18 3.14 6.34
C GLU A 43 10.67 3.31 6.15
N ARG A 44 10.19 4.54 5.94
CA ARG A 44 8.79 4.80 5.60
C ARG A 44 8.39 4.12 4.31
N ALA A 45 9.22 4.15 3.26
CA ALA A 45 8.94 3.47 2.00
C ALA A 45 8.84 1.95 2.19
N VAL A 46 9.72 1.36 2.99
CA VAL A 46 9.65 -0.07 3.34
C VAL A 46 8.31 -0.40 4.03
N ILE A 47 7.93 0.40 5.03
CA ILE A 47 6.67 0.21 5.76
C ILE A 47 5.47 0.30 4.80
N VAL A 48 5.44 1.31 3.93
CA VAL A 48 4.37 1.49 2.92
C VAL A 48 4.27 0.28 2.01
N VAL A 49 5.40 -0.19 1.46
CA VAL A 49 5.43 -1.34 0.56
C VAL A 49 5.00 -2.61 1.28
N VAL A 50 5.42 -2.83 2.53
CA VAL A 50 5.02 -3.99 3.32
C VAL A 50 3.50 -3.97 3.58
N ILE A 51 2.95 -2.83 4.02
CA ILE A 51 1.50 -2.68 4.23
C ILE A 51 0.75 -2.92 2.91
N PHE A 52 1.26 -2.38 1.81
CA PHE A 52 0.70 -2.56 0.48
C PHE A 52 0.65 -4.04 0.06
N LEU A 53 1.74 -4.78 0.25
CA LEU A 53 1.81 -6.21 -0.08
C LEU A 53 0.88 -7.04 0.79
N ILE A 54 0.78 -6.73 2.09
CA ILE A 54 -0.16 -7.39 3.01
C ILE A 54 -1.60 -7.10 2.59
N SER A 55 -1.93 -5.85 2.27
CA SER A 55 -3.26 -5.47 1.80
C SER A 55 -3.61 -6.18 0.49
N TYR A 56 -2.68 -6.25 -0.44
CA TYR A 56 -2.86 -6.94 -1.72
C TYR A 56 -3.13 -8.44 -1.53
N ALA A 57 -2.34 -9.10 -0.69
CA ALA A 57 -2.55 -10.51 -0.34
C ALA A 57 -3.92 -10.73 0.34
N SER A 58 -4.30 -9.82 1.25
CA SER A 58 -5.60 -9.87 1.94
C SER A 58 -6.77 -9.71 0.99
N ILE A 59 -6.66 -8.83 -0.02
CA ILE A 59 -7.67 -8.65 -1.05
C ILE A 59 -7.84 -9.93 -1.88
N ILE A 60 -6.73 -10.54 -2.30
CA ILE A 60 -6.77 -11.81 -3.05
C ILE A 60 -7.47 -12.89 -2.21
N ALA A 61 -7.06 -13.05 -0.95
CA ALA A 61 -7.64 -14.03 -0.06
C ALA A 61 -9.15 -13.81 0.17
N SER A 62 -9.55 -12.55 0.37
CA SER A 62 -10.96 -12.19 0.56
C SER A 62 -11.80 -12.51 -0.68
N HIS A 63 -11.30 -12.21 -1.89
CA HIS A 63 -12.05 -12.51 -3.10
C HIS A 63 -12.14 -14.01 -3.37
N LEU A 64 -11.08 -14.77 -3.11
CA LEU A 64 -11.14 -16.24 -3.19
C LEU A 64 -12.18 -16.81 -2.20
N TYR A 65 -12.24 -16.26 -0.99
CA TYR A 65 -13.27 -16.63 -0.02
C TYR A 65 -14.67 -16.30 -0.55
N TYR A 66 -14.90 -15.09 -1.05
CA TYR A 66 -16.19 -14.69 -1.62
C TYR A 66 -16.62 -15.57 -2.78
N TYR A 67 -15.73 -15.93 -3.69
CA TYR A 67 -16.04 -16.85 -4.78
C TYR A 67 -16.57 -18.22 -4.30
N SER A 68 -16.14 -18.67 -3.13
CA SER A 68 -16.56 -19.94 -2.57
C SER A 68 -17.98 -19.92 -1.99
N PHE A 69 -18.51 -18.72 -1.68
CA PHE A 69 -19.79 -18.55 -0.96
C PHE A 69 -20.83 -17.70 -1.68
N VAL A 70 -20.45 -17.07 -2.79
CA VAL A 70 -21.35 -16.15 -3.52
C VAL A 70 -22.28 -16.94 -4.45
N THR A 71 -23.52 -16.50 -4.52
CA THR A 71 -24.51 -17.03 -5.47
C THR A 71 -24.13 -16.70 -6.91
N PRO A 72 -24.52 -17.55 -7.91
CA PRO A 72 -24.20 -17.32 -9.31
C PRO A 72 -24.57 -15.92 -9.83
N ASP A 73 -25.66 -15.35 -9.33
CA ASP A 73 -26.17 -14.04 -9.78
C ASP A 73 -25.24 -12.88 -9.46
N ASN A 74 -24.40 -12.99 -8.43
CA ASN A 74 -23.48 -11.94 -8.00
C ASN A 74 -22.03 -12.17 -8.45
N THR A 75 -21.74 -13.25 -9.15
CA THR A 75 -20.37 -13.61 -9.58
C THR A 75 -19.73 -12.54 -10.45
N ASN A 76 -20.49 -11.88 -11.33
CA ASN A 76 -19.99 -10.82 -12.20
C ASN A 76 -19.49 -9.61 -11.41
N PHE A 77 -20.20 -9.20 -10.36
CA PHE A 77 -19.81 -8.08 -9.51
C PHE A 77 -18.54 -8.40 -8.70
N VAL A 78 -18.45 -9.63 -8.17
CA VAL A 78 -17.25 -10.08 -7.45
C VAL A 78 -16.04 -10.10 -8.38
N THR A 79 -16.19 -10.61 -9.60
CA THR A 79 -15.13 -10.63 -10.62
C THR A 79 -14.69 -9.21 -10.99
N MET A 80 -15.64 -8.29 -11.18
CA MET A 80 -15.34 -6.89 -11.50
C MET A 80 -14.60 -6.19 -10.36
N SER A 81 -15.02 -6.36 -9.12
CA SER A 81 -14.36 -5.81 -7.94
C SER A 81 -12.95 -6.37 -7.78
N PHE A 82 -12.77 -7.67 -7.99
CA PHE A 82 -11.46 -8.31 -7.97
C PHE A 82 -10.53 -7.74 -9.05
N GLY A 83 -11.02 -7.67 -10.29
CA GLY A 83 -10.28 -7.09 -11.41
C GLY A 83 -9.84 -5.66 -11.14
N LEU A 84 -10.75 -4.82 -10.64
CA LEU A 84 -10.47 -3.42 -10.28
C LEU A 84 -9.40 -3.32 -9.18
N SER A 85 -9.51 -4.14 -8.15
CA SER A 85 -8.54 -4.18 -7.05
C SER A 85 -7.16 -4.61 -7.52
N VAL A 86 -7.06 -5.76 -8.20
CA VAL A 86 -5.79 -6.30 -8.71
C VAL A 86 -5.14 -5.32 -9.68
N THR A 87 -5.90 -4.76 -10.62
CA THR A 87 -5.38 -3.79 -11.58
C THR A 87 -4.91 -2.52 -10.88
N GLY A 88 -5.69 -1.98 -9.95
CA GLY A 88 -5.33 -0.77 -9.20
C GLY A 88 -4.02 -0.93 -8.42
N TYR A 89 -3.90 -2.02 -7.66
CA TYR A 89 -2.69 -2.29 -6.89
C TYR A 89 -1.47 -2.58 -7.76
N THR A 90 -1.62 -3.40 -8.80
CA THR A 90 -0.52 -3.71 -9.72
C THR A 90 -0.03 -2.46 -10.45
N THR A 91 -0.97 -1.63 -10.93
CA THR A 91 -0.67 -0.38 -11.61
C THR A 91 0.03 0.61 -10.67
N ALA A 92 -0.44 0.75 -9.43
CA ALA A 92 0.17 1.65 -8.44
C ALA A 92 1.64 1.28 -8.17
N ILE A 93 1.95 -0.01 -7.98
CA ILE A 93 3.32 -0.49 -7.79
C ILE A 93 4.18 -0.24 -9.04
N LEU A 94 3.70 -0.66 -10.22
CA LEU A 94 4.46 -0.54 -11.45
C LEU A 94 4.76 0.92 -11.80
N ILE A 95 3.75 1.79 -11.74
CA ILE A 95 3.94 3.22 -12.02
C ILE A 95 4.89 3.84 -11.00
N SER A 96 4.75 3.55 -9.71
CA SER A 96 5.64 4.09 -8.69
C SER A 96 7.09 3.71 -8.93
N LYS A 97 7.33 2.48 -9.36
CA LYS A 97 8.68 1.98 -9.66
C LYS A 97 9.22 2.52 -10.98
N LEU A 98 8.43 2.47 -12.06
CA LEU A 98 8.85 2.91 -13.40
C LEU A 98 9.11 4.41 -13.47
N LEU A 99 8.30 5.22 -12.81
CA LEU A 99 8.49 6.67 -12.74
C LEU A 99 9.59 7.08 -11.75
N ASN A 100 10.21 6.12 -11.07
CA ASN A 100 11.22 6.40 -10.05
C ASN A 100 10.75 7.46 -9.04
N SER A 101 9.55 7.25 -8.51
CA SER A 101 8.75 8.26 -7.82
C SER A 101 9.20 8.53 -6.38
N SER A 102 8.77 9.67 -5.83
CA SER A 102 8.99 10.04 -4.43
C SER A 102 8.10 9.21 -3.48
N ILE A 103 8.47 9.21 -2.18
CA ILE A 103 7.68 8.58 -1.11
C ILE A 103 6.23 9.09 -1.06
N ILE A 104 6.03 10.39 -1.33
CA ILE A 104 4.70 11.02 -1.35
C ILE A 104 3.86 10.45 -2.49
N PHE A 105 4.45 10.27 -3.66
CA PHE A 105 3.75 9.67 -4.80
C PHE A 105 3.42 8.21 -4.52
N LEU A 106 4.37 7.43 -4.01
CA LEU A 106 4.17 6.03 -3.64
C LEU A 106 3.01 5.87 -2.64
N GLY A 107 2.97 6.71 -1.60
CA GLY A 107 1.93 6.70 -0.60
C GLY A 107 0.55 7.09 -1.16
N ASN A 108 0.47 8.12 -2.01
CA ASN A 108 -0.79 8.51 -2.66
C ASN A 108 -1.28 7.44 -3.65
N ALA A 109 -0.38 6.80 -4.40
CA ALA A 109 -0.72 5.69 -5.29
C ALA A 109 -1.31 4.50 -4.50
N TYR A 110 -0.76 4.22 -3.31
CA TYR A 110 -1.31 3.23 -2.40
C TYR A 110 -2.71 3.61 -1.92
N CYS A 111 -2.91 4.84 -1.45
CA CYS A 111 -4.23 5.32 -1.01
C CYS A 111 -5.26 5.22 -2.15
N PHE A 112 -4.87 5.59 -3.37
CA PHE A 112 -5.73 5.49 -4.54
C PHE A 112 -6.10 4.05 -4.89
N ALA A 113 -5.13 3.13 -4.88
CA ALA A 113 -5.39 1.71 -5.12
C ALA A 113 -6.35 1.12 -4.07
N THR A 114 -6.16 1.49 -2.79
CA THR A 114 -7.03 1.08 -1.70
C THR A 114 -8.43 1.64 -1.86
N PHE A 115 -8.56 2.90 -2.25
CA PHE A 115 -9.84 3.54 -2.53
C PHE A 115 -10.59 2.86 -3.68
N LEU A 116 -9.92 2.54 -4.79
CA LEU A 116 -10.52 1.81 -5.91
C LEU A 116 -11.01 0.43 -5.51
N SER A 117 -10.20 -0.29 -4.73
CA SER A 117 -10.58 -1.61 -4.20
C SER A 117 -11.81 -1.51 -3.30
N LEU A 118 -11.86 -0.50 -2.43
CA LEU A 118 -12.98 -0.25 -1.55
C LEU A 118 -14.25 0.12 -2.33
N LEU A 119 -14.12 0.97 -3.34
CA LEU A 119 -15.24 1.36 -4.21
C LEU A 119 -15.87 0.13 -4.87
N GLY A 120 -15.03 -0.77 -5.41
CA GLY A 120 -15.49 -2.04 -5.99
C GLY A 120 -16.25 -2.89 -4.97
N THR A 121 -15.77 -2.95 -3.74
CA THR A 121 -16.43 -3.72 -2.67
C THR A 121 -17.75 -3.08 -2.26
N ILE A 122 -17.81 -1.75 -2.14
CA ILE A 122 -19.03 -1.01 -1.81
C ILE A 122 -20.12 -1.20 -2.87
N LEU A 123 -19.75 -1.25 -4.14
CA LEU A 123 -20.69 -1.50 -5.24
C LEU A 123 -21.37 -2.87 -5.12
N ILE A 124 -20.70 -3.86 -4.53
CA ILE A 124 -21.24 -5.22 -4.32
C ILE A 124 -22.08 -5.30 -3.06
N THR A 125 -21.54 -4.82 -1.95
CA THR A 125 -22.10 -5.05 -0.62
C THR A 125 -23.01 -3.93 -0.14
N GLY A 126 -22.96 -2.78 -0.79
CA GLY A 126 -23.53 -1.53 -0.27
C GLY A 126 -22.73 -0.95 0.90
N LEU A 127 -22.88 0.34 1.14
CA LEU A 127 -22.32 1.02 2.32
C LEU A 127 -23.43 1.21 3.34
N SER A 128 -23.31 0.57 4.49
CA SER A 128 -24.18 0.78 5.65
C SER A 128 -23.34 1.07 6.89
N TRP A 129 -23.95 1.67 7.91
CA TRP A 129 -23.25 1.94 9.17
C TRP A 129 -22.70 0.69 9.86
N GLY A 130 -23.26 -0.48 9.60
CA GLY A 130 -22.76 -1.78 10.07
C GLY A 130 -21.79 -2.44 9.11
N SER A 131 -21.40 -1.81 8.01
CA SER A 131 -20.50 -2.41 7.02
C SER A 131 -19.10 -2.60 7.61
N PRO A 132 -18.48 -3.78 7.46
CA PRO A 132 -17.09 -4.03 7.88
C PRO A 132 -16.07 -3.17 7.11
N HIS A 133 -16.50 -2.50 6.04
CA HIS A 133 -15.64 -1.65 5.21
C HIS A 133 -15.53 -0.22 5.73
N LEU A 134 -16.42 0.22 6.61
CA LEU A 134 -16.40 1.58 7.16
C LEU A 134 -15.07 1.94 7.84
N PRO A 135 -14.46 1.08 8.67
CA PRO A 135 -13.13 1.37 9.23
C PRO A 135 -12.06 1.58 8.17
N THR A 136 -12.12 0.86 7.03
CA THR A 136 -11.16 1.01 5.93
C THR A 136 -11.29 2.36 5.23
N VAL A 137 -12.51 2.89 5.08
CA VAL A 137 -12.74 4.25 4.53
C VAL A 137 -12.03 5.29 5.38
N LEU A 138 -12.19 5.21 6.71
CA LEU A 138 -11.55 6.13 7.65
C LEU A 138 -10.03 5.96 7.73
N PHE A 139 -9.53 4.76 7.42
CA PHE A 139 -8.11 4.44 7.48
C PHE A 139 -7.31 5.07 6.35
N ILE A 140 -7.90 5.28 5.16
CA ILE A 140 -7.22 5.89 4.02
C ILE A 140 -6.68 7.29 4.32
N PRO A 141 -7.49 8.25 4.82
CA PRO A 141 -6.99 9.56 5.23
C PRO A 141 -5.90 9.49 6.29
N ALA A 142 -6.08 8.63 7.31
CA ALA A 142 -5.09 8.47 8.37
C ALA A 142 -3.74 7.99 7.84
N LEU A 143 -3.72 7.02 6.93
CA LEU A 143 -2.51 6.58 6.23
C LEU A 143 -1.90 7.70 5.39
N ALA A 144 -2.72 8.45 4.66
CA ALA A 144 -2.23 9.55 3.85
C ALA A 144 -1.56 10.63 4.71
N PHE A 145 -2.10 10.93 5.90
CA PHE A 145 -1.45 11.83 6.87
C PHE A 145 -0.09 11.29 7.32
N LEU A 146 -0.01 10.01 7.67
CA LEU A 146 1.19 9.39 8.20
C LEU A 146 2.32 9.29 7.17
N ILE A 147 1.95 8.93 5.92
CA ILE A 147 2.92 8.62 4.87
C ILE A 147 3.26 9.84 4.03
N CYS A 148 2.23 10.54 3.53
CA CYS A 148 2.36 11.60 2.54
C CYS A 148 2.36 13.00 3.16
N GLY A 149 2.04 13.10 4.45
CA GLY A 149 1.99 14.34 5.20
C GLY A 149 0.63 15.05 5.13
N GLN A 150 0.57 16.20 5.80
CA GLN A 150 -0.67 16.91 6.09
C GLN A 150 -1.50 17.27 4.84
N ARG A 151 -0.84 17.74 3.77
CA ARG A 151 -1.56 18.15 2.54
C ARG A 151 -2.31 16.99 1.88
N SER A 152 -1.65 15.85 1.76
CA SER A 152 -2.27 14.64 1.19
C SER A 152 -3.35 14.09 2.11
N GLY A 153 -3.12 14.06 3.42
CA GLY A 153 -4.10 13.62 4.40
C GLY A 153 -5.39 14.43 4.35
N VAL A 154 -5.29 15.77 4.29
CA VAL A 154 -6.47 16.65 4.13
C VAL A 154 -7.18 16.37 2.80
N ALA A 155 -6.45 16.25 1.69
CA ALA A 155 -7.06 15.94 0.39
C ALA A 155 -7.86 14.62 0.42
N TRP A 156 -7.30 13.56 1.00
CA TRP A 156 -7.97 12.27 1.16
C TRP A 156 -9.13 12.28 2.16
N SER A 157 -9.19 13.24 3.07
CA SER A 157 -10.32 13.40 4.00
C SER A 157 -11.55 14.05 3.34
N LEU A 158 -11.38 14.64 2.16
CA LEU A 158 -12.45 15.32 1.41
C LEU A 158 -13.10 14.44 0.32
N ILE A 159 -12.53 13.25 0.09
CA ILE A 159 -13.03 12.24 -0.86
C ILE A 159 -13.90 11.22 -0.12
#